data_c073ba8d960001f22a77167733c60e05
#
_entry.id   c073ba8d960001f22a77167733c60e05
#
_cell.length_a   1.000
_cell.length_b   1.000
_cell.length_c   1.000
_cell.angle_alpha   90.00
_cell.angle_beta   90.00
_cell.angle_gamma   90.00
#
_symmetry.space_group_name_H-M   'P 1'
#
loop_
_entity.id
_entity.type
_entity.pdbx_description
1 polymer ?
#
loop_
_entity_poly.entity_id
_entity_poly.type
_entity_poly.pdbx_seq_one_letter_code
_entity_poly.pdbx_strand_id
1 'polypeptide(L)'
;MKPERSANKKEISIYIRAAIIFIAVAALLPLLSPASAATDNSGSIAEAAPSLDNADAVYLYNPESGTVVLSKDPEKLVYPASSVKLMTALVALDKLSGRLSEKITITDDMVAGVSGTRYGLTGGDTVTIRDLFYIAFAGCYNDGAVVLAKLAAGDTESFVTLMNAKTTELGMTNTRYTNPTGMHDRLMRTTAADVAKLALELSKSDFFMLVTSEPKYTLEGSEKKYTVSNRNELVSKVSSGKYYNSLCRGMNLGMTEEAGYSLTTLAAKDGTSYICVIMGGRELEDGTISAYTTATDIIGWAFRNYGYREVLSASTLICELPVTLSSDVDSVLLVPAASYSYYLPTSAEVGSDITFTTKLTLDSLEAPFTAGVQCGFITVKYNGEVLTTVPLVTKTGVARSELLYQMERIREFSQSRVFIATIVSAVIITLLYNIIRAFLRASKKKKRGGDL
;
A
#
# COMPACT_ATOMS: atom_id res chain seq x y z
N MET A 1 -78.68 42.41 27.32
CA MET A 1 -77.45 42.50 26.45
C MET A 1 -76.22 42.65 27.29
N LYS A 2 -75.43 41.69 27.31
CA LYS A 2 -74.04 41.41 27.68
C LYS A 2 -73.99 39.98 28.21
N PRO A 3 -73.19 39.08 27.65
CA PRO A 3 -71.76 38.99 27.94
C PRO A 3 -70.90 38.46 26.73
N GLU A 4 -69.98 39.22 26.25
CA GLU A 4 -68.98 38.78 25.21
C GLU A 4 -67.54 39.21 25.50
N ARG A 5 -67.17 39.48 26.76
CA ARG A 5 -65.83 39.94 27.11
C ARG A 5 -64.97 38.97 27.93
N SER A 6 -65.53 37.79 28.28
CA SER A 6 -64.79 36.87 29.16
C SER A 6 -63.94 35.80 28.47
N ALA A 7 -64.24 35.44 27.21
CA ALA A 7 -63.50 34.41 26.48
C ALA A 7 -62.10 34.89 26.01
N ASN A 8 -62.03 36.16 25.63
CA ASN A 8 -60.77 36.69 25.03
C ASN A 8 -59.60 36.88 26.03
N LYS A 9 -59.85 37.01 27.32
CA LYS A 9 -58.83 37.13 28.38
C LYS A 9 -58.14 35.81 28.71
N LYS A 10 -58.84 34.68 28.60
CA LYS A 10 -58.27 33.36 28.89
C LYS A 10 -57.37 32.88 27.77
N GLU A 11 -57.75 33.10 26.53
CA GLU A 11 -56.90 32.74 25.35
C GLU A 11 -55.64 33.58 25.29
N ILE A 12 -55.73 34.91 25.47
CA ILE A 12 -54.57 35.79 25.53
C ILE A 12 -53.58 35.36 26.65
N SER A 13 -54.10 34.96 27.80
CA SER A 13 -53.27 34.43 28.92
C SER A 13 -52.53 33.13 28.56
N ILE A 14 -53.13 32.26 27.75
CA ILE A 14 -52.50 31.01 27.30
C ILE A 14 -51.36 31.29 26.30
N TYR A 15 -51.57 32.19 25.35
CA TYR A 15 -50.56 32.58 24.39
C TYR A 15 -49.37 33.32 25.05
N ILE A 16 -49.63 34.17 26.04
CA ILE A 16 -48.58 34.85 26.81
C ILE A 16 -47.79 33.84 27.65
N ARG A 17 -48.42 32.85 28.25
CA ARG A 17 -47.72 31.78 28.99
C ARG A 17 -46.93 30.88 28.07
N ALA A 18 -47.44 30.53 26.89
CA ALA A 18 -46.73 29.77 25.88
C ALA A 18 -45.49 30.55 25.32
N ALA A 19 -45.66 31.87 25.10
CA ALA A 19 -44.54 32.71 24.66
C ALA A 19 -43.44 32.86 25.73
N ILE A 20 -43.81 32.97 27.01
CA ILE A 20 -42.84 33.04 28.12
C ILE A 20 -42.09 31.71 28.28
N ILE A 21 -42.78 30.57 28.13
CA ILE A 21 -42.13 29.25 28.15
C ILE A 21 -41.18 29.10 26.94
N PHE A 22 -41.57 29.54 25.77
CA PHE A 22 -40.74 29.49 24.58
C PHE A 22 -39.49 30.38 24.69
N ILE A 23 -39.61 31.56 25.28
CA ILE A 23 -38.48 32.46 25.54
C ILE A 23 -37.56 31.90 26.63
N ALA A 24 -38.12 31.24 27.66
CA ALA A 24 -37.34 30.59 28.72
C ALA A 24 -36.57 29.37 28.19
N VAL A 25 -37.17 28.59 27.28
CA VAL A 25 -36.49 27.45 26.63
C VAL A 25 -35.42 27.93 25.64
N ALA A 26 -35.68 29.01 24.90
CA ALA A 26 -34.71 29.61 23.99
C ALA A 26 -33.51 30.26 24.71
N ALA A 27 -33.71 30.75 25.94
CA ALA A 27 -32.64 31.30 26.76
C ALA A 27 -31.77 30.25 27.45
N LEU A 28 -32.22 28.99 27.54
CA LEU A 28 -31.47 27.86 28.08
C LEU A 28 -30.69 27.07 27.05
N LEU A 29 -30.96 27.28 25.75
CA LEU A 29 -30.24 26.62 24.68
C LEU A 29 -28.73 26.98 24.55
N PRO A 30 -28.25 28.17 24.94
CA PRO A 30 -26.80 28.43 24.89
C PRO A 30 -25.98 27.78 26.00
N LEU A 31 -26.63 27.15 27.01
CA LEU A 31 -25.94 26.47 28.12
C LEU A 31 -25.70 24.96 27.84
N LEU A 32 -26.18 24.44 26.72
CA LEU A 32 -25.90 23.10 26.22
C LEU A 32 -25.04 23.15 24.95
N SER A 33 -24.03 24.02 24.92
CA SER A 33 -22.93 23.80 24.01
C SER A 33 -22.29 22.47 24.42
N PRO A 34 -22.21 21.47 23.51
CA PRO A 34 -21.34 20.35 23.76
C PRO A 34 -19.96 20.97 24.00
N ALA A 35 -19.34 20.64 25.15
CA ALA A 35 -17.93 20.87 25.33
C ALA A 35 -17.29 20.28 24.07
N SER A 36 -16.83 21.15 23.18
CA SER A 36 -15.93 20.78 22.11
C SER A 36 -14.77 20.15 22.87
N ALA A 37 -14.72 18.82 22.88
CA ALA A 37 -13.45 18.18 23.16
C ALA A 37 -12.52 18.84 22.18
N ALA A 38 -11.65 19.71 22.69
CA ALA A 38 -10.48 20.12 21.96
C ALA A 38 -9.78 18.80 21.66
N THR A 39 -10.01 18.29 20.46
CA THR A 39 -9.09 17.36 19.84
C THR A 39 -7.81 18.18 19.84
N ASP A 40 -6.88 17.73 20.67
CA ASP A 40 -5.51 18.16 20.67
C ASP A 40 -4.99 17.87 19.25
N ASN A 41 -5.24 18.80 18.36
CA ASN A 41 -4.67 18.85 17.04
C ASN A 41 -3.26 19.43 17.23
N SER A 42 -2.46 18.73 18.06
CA SER A 42 -1.04 18.75 17.88
C SER A 42 -0.80 18.05 16.55
N GLY A 43 -0.97 18.78 15.45
CA GLY A 43 -0.46 18.39 14.17
C GLY A 43 0.99 18.00 14.42
N SER A 44 1.30 16.70 14.36
CA SER A 44 2.66 16.24 14.55
C SER A 44 3.44 16.93 13.44
N ILE A 45 4.25 17.91 13.80
CA ILE A 45 5.21 18.51 12.87
C ILE A 45 5.99 17.32 12.32
N ALA A 46 5.89 17.07 11.02
CA ALA A 46 6.60 15.97 10.39
C ALA A 46 8.07 16.09 10.75
N GLU A 47 8.61 15.08 11.42
CA GLU A 47 10.03 15.05 11.78
C GLU A 47 10.85 15.10 10.49
N ALA A 48 11.75 16.07 10.35
CA ALA A 48 12.60 16.19 9.18
C ALA A 48 13.38 14.88 8.94
N ALA A 49 13.52 14.49 7.69
CA ALA A 49 14.31 13.32 7.35
C ALA A 49 15.78 13.52 7.78
N PRO A 50 16.44 12.46 8.29
CA PRO A 50 17.86 12.52 8.66
C PRO A 50 18.75 12.91 7.47
N SER A 51 19.90 13.57 7.75
CA SER A 51 20.91 13.86 6.73
C SER A 51 21.49 12.57 6.16
N LEU A 52 21.70 12.56 4.83
CA LEU A 52 22.29 11.47 4.06
C LEU A 52 23.69 11.82 3.51
N ASP A 53 24.32 12.90 4.01
CA ASP A 53 25.54 13.47 3.44
C ASP A 53 26.76 12.55 3.55
N ASN A 54 26.77 11.69 4.55
CA ASN A 54 27.86 10.78 4.85
C ASN A 54 27.78 9.42 4.10
N ALA A 55 26.96 9.35 3.06
CA ALA A 55 26.86 8.21 2.16
C ALA A 55 26.78 8.67 0.70
N ASP A 56 27.30 7.86 -0.22
CA ASP A 56 27.26 8.15 -1.66
C ASP A 56 25.90 7.87 -2.28
N ALA A 57 25.27 6.78 -1.86
CA ALA A 57 23.91 6.44 -2.25
C ALA A 57 23.17 5.74 -1.11
N VAL A 58 21.88 6.02 -0.99
CA VAL A 58 21.00 5.48 0.04
C VAL A 58 19.70 5.03 -0.59
N TYR A 59 19.15 3.91 -0.12
CA TYR A 59 17.84 3.43 -0.52
C TYR A 59 17.13 2.75 0.66
N LEU A 60 16.00 3.31 1.05
CA LEU A 60 15.12 2.76 2.09
C LEU A 60 13.78 2.40 1.46
N TYR A 61 13.46 1.13 1.46
CA TYR A 61 12.32 0.55 0.76
C TYR A 61 11.44 -0.26 1.71
N ASN A 62 10.13 -0.07 1.64
CA ASN A 62 9.14 -0.89 2.34
C ASN A 62 8.64 -1.99 1.41
N PRO A 63 8.96 -3.28 1.65
CA PRO A 63 8.58 -4.41 0.78
C PRO A 63 7.07 -4.63 0.69
N GLU A 64 6.34 -4.43 1.79
CA GLU A 64 4.92 -4.73 1.88
C GLU A 64 4.08 -3.77 1.02
N SER A 65 4.44 -2.49 1.00
CA SER A 65 3.73 -1.46 0.21
C SER A 65 4.33 -1.23 -1.17
N GLY A 66 5.58 -1.68 -1.41
CA GLY A 66 6.32 -1.34 -2.62
C GLY A 66 6.82 0.11 -2.64
N THR A 67 6.85 0.81 -1.50
CA THR A 67 7.16 2.24 -1.42
C THR A 67 8.64 2.48 -1.14
N VAL A 68 9.27 3.36 -1.93
CA VAL A 68 10.58 3.96 -1.59
C VAL A 68 10.32 5.07 -0.58
N VAL A 69 10.73 4.85 0.68
CA VAL A 69 10.46 5.75 1.81
C VAL A 69 11.44 6.92 1.83
N LEU A 70 12.71 6.64 1.52
CA LEU A 70 13.77 7.63 1.48
C LEU A 70 14.86 7.15 0.52
N SER A 71 15.41 8.06 -0.28
CA SER A 71 16.54 7.74 -1.15
C SER A 71 17.43 8.95 -1.39
N LYS A 72 18.71 8.66 -1.67
CA LYS A 72 19.69 9.62 -2.19
C LYS A 72 20.47 8.92 -3.30
N ASP A 73 20.51 9.52 -4.47
CA ASP A 73 21.28 9.02 -5.62
C ASP A 73 21.14 7.49 -5.86
N PRO A 74 19.90 6.92 -5.84
CA PRO A 74 19.69 5.48 -5.80
C PRO A 74 20.22 4.74 -7.02
N GLU A 75 20.34 5.41 -8.16
CA GLU A 75 20.87 4.88 -9.43
C GLU A 75 22.33 5.28 -9.71
N LYS A 76 23.00 5.96 -8.77
CA LYS A 76 24.42 6.28 -8.88
C LYS A 76 25.24 5.00 -8.98
N LEU A 77 26.09 4.91 -10.01
CA LEU A 77 27.03 3.80 -10.16
C LEU A 77 28.13 3.88 -9.09
N VAL A 78 28.25 2.82 -8.32
CA VAL A 78 29.24 2.68 -7.24
C VAL A 78 29.93 1.32 -7.30
N TYR A 79 31.10 1.21 -6.67
CA TYR A 79 31.73 -0.08 -6.43
C TYR A 79 30.99 -0.81 -5.29
N PRO A 80 30.65 -2.11 -5.48
CA PRO A 80 29.82 -2.82 -4.51
C PRO A 80 30.54 -3.24 -3.24
N ALA A 81 31.88 -3.34 -3.24
CA ALA A 81 32.61 -4.00 -2.16
C ALA A 81 32.02 -5.39 -1.83
N SER A 82 31.98 -5.78 -0.55
CA SER A 82 31.43 -7.08 -0.15
C SER A 82 29.91 -7.20 -0.30
N SER A 83 29.16 -6.18 -0.74
CA SER A 83 27.75 -6.37 -1.11
C SER A 83 27.56 -7.35 -2.28
N VAL A 84 28.63 -7.62 -3.06
CA VAL A 84 28.70 -8.73 -4.02
C VAL A 84 28.33 -10.06 -3.40
N LYS A 85 28.68 -10.28 -2.11
CA LYS A 85 28.38 -11.54 -1.40
C LYS A 85 26.88 -11.82 -1.26
N LEU A 86 26.03 -10.81 -1.38
CA LEU A 86 24.57 -11.01 -1.48
C LEU A 86 24.22 -11.79 -2.76
N MET A 87 24.80 -11.42 -3.91
CA MET A 87 24.60 -12.17 -5.16
C MET A 87 25.24 -13.57 -5.09
N THR A 88 26.42 -13.66 -4.46
CA THR A 88 27.06 -14.96 -4.21
C THR A 88 26.18 -15.86 -3.35
N ALA A 89 25.53 -15.31 -2.31
CA ALA A 89 24.60 -16.06 -1.48
C ALA A 89 23.40 -16.55 -2.29
N LEU A 90 22.79 -15.70 -3.10
CA LEU A 90 21.60 -16.06 -3.87
C LEU A 90 21.91 -17.20 -4.86
N VAL A 91 22.99 -17.07 -5.64
CA VAL A 91 23.40 -18.12 -6.61
C VAL A 91 23.82 -19.41 -5.91
N ALA A 92 24.53 -19.31 -4.77
CA ALA A 92 24.90 -20.49 -3.98
C ALA A 92 23.68 -21.19 -3.38
N LEU A 93 22.67 -20.45 -2.91
CA LEU A 93 21.41 -21.02 -2.43
C LEU A 93 20.65 -21.74 -3.54
N ASP A 94 20.55 -21.16 -4.72
CA ASP A 94 19.89 -21.78 -5.88
C ASP A 94 20.50 -23.16 -6.23
N LYS A 95 21.80 -23.34 -6.02
CA LYS A 95 22.53 -24.55 -6.39
C LYS A 95 22.74 -25.53 -5.25
N LEU A 96 22.84 -25.05 -4.00
CA LEU A 96 23.36 -25.85 -2.88
C LEU A 96 22.36 -26.00 -1.71
N SER A 97 21.18 -25.36 -1.72
CA SER A 97 20.22 -25.40 -0.61
C SER A 97 19.78 -26.82 -0.22
N GLY A 98 19.69 -27.75 -1.17
CA GLY A 98 19.39 -29.17 -0.91
C GLY A 98 20.55 -29.97 -0.32
N ARG A 99 21.74 -29.38 -0.18
CA ARG A 99 23.00 -30.08 0.22
C ARG A 99 23.63 -29.50 1.50
N LEU A 100 22.92 -28.70 2.28
CA LEU A 100 23.49 -27.92 3.39
C LEU A 100 24.22 -28.78 4.44
N SER A 101 23.79 -30.00 4.65
CA SER A 101 24.41 -30.94 5.63
C SER A 101 25.59 -31.73 5.06
N GLU A 102 25.85 -31.60 3.76
CA GLU A 102 26.95 -32.32 3.10
C GLU A 102 28.29 -31.84 3.63
N LYS A 103 29.15 -32.80 4.00
CA LYS A 103 30.52 -32.54 4.44
C LYS A 103 31.44 -32.44 3.23
N ILE A 104 32.21 -31.37 3.17
CA ILE A 104 33.20 -31.09 2.14
C ILE A 104 34.59 -31.10 2.77
N THR A 105 35.52 -31.85 2.19
CA THR A 105 36.93 -31.73 2.50
C THR A 105 37.52 -30.65 1.59
N ILE A 106 38.05 -29.60 2.17
CA ILE A 106 38.69 -28.52 1.45
C ILE A 106 39.97 -29.05 0.80
N THR A 107 40.19 -28.68 -0.45
CA THR A 107 41.45 -28.94 -1.17
C THR A 107 42.19 -27.62 -1.36
N ASP A 108 43.54 -27.69 -1.52
CA ASP A 108 44.35 -26.47 -1.67
C ASP A 108 43.96 -25.64 -2.89
N ASP A 109 43.51 -26.27 -3.98
CA ASP A 109 43.03 -25.59 -5.16
C ASP A 109 41.72 -24.82 -4.93
N MET A 110 40.85 -25.26 -4.00
CA MET A 110 39.62 -24.55 -3.68
C MET A 110 39.88 -23.17 -3.07
N VAL A 111 40.97 -22.99 -2.35
CA VAL A 111 41.36 -21.77 -1.64
C VAL A 111 42.58 -21.06 -2.25
N ALA A 112 43.14 -21.62 -3.31
CA ALA A 112 44.30 -21.01 -4.01
C ALA A 112 43.96 -19.62 -4.55
N GLY A 113 44.86 -18.64 -4.32
CA GLY A 113 44.73 -17.27 -4.85
C GLY A 113 43.67 -16.40 -4.17
N VAL A 114 43.00 -16.89 -3.12
CA VAL A 114 42.02 -16.06 -2.38
C VAL A 114 42.75 -14.96 -1.62
N SER A 115 42.33 -13.71 -1.86
CA SER A 115 42.87 -12.50 -1.24
C SER A 115 41.86 -11.81 -0.35
N GLY A 116 42.28 -10.78 0.39
CA GLY A 116 41.47 -10.03 1.35
C GLY A 116 41.21 -10.78 2.65
N THR A 117 40.08 -10.50 3.28
CA THR A 117 39.74 -11.11 4.58
C THR A 117 39.35 -12.57 4.42
N ARG A 118 40.07 -13.47 5.11
CA ARG A 118 39.87 -14.91 5.05
C ARG A 118 39.61 -15.50 6.42
N TYR A 119 38.81 -16.56 6.47
CA TYR A 119 38.65 -17.41 7.67
C TYR A 119 39.94 -18.21 7.94
N GLY A 120 40.59 -18.63 6.87
CA GLY A 120 41.81 -19.40 6.89
C GLY A 120 41.58 -20.89 6.62
N LEU A 121 40.61 -21.23 5.76
CA LEU A 121 40.41 -22.59 5.26
C LEU A 121 41.66 -23.07 4.53
N THR A 122 42.08 -24.34 4.81
CA THR A 122 43.26 -24.99 4.23
C THR A 122 42.91 -26.41 3.74
N GLY A 123 43.77 -26.95 2.84
CA GLY A 123 43.60 -28.32 2.40
C GLY A 123 43.59 -29.33 3.58
N GLY A 124 42.63 -30.24 3.58
CA GLY A 124 42.35 -31.19 4.64
C GLY A 124 41.31 -30.77 5.67
N ASP A 125 40.93 -29.48 5.73
CA ASP A 125 39.83 -29.06 6.60
C ASP A 125 38.50 -29.67 6.12
N THR A 126 37.67 -30.12 7.06
CA THR A 126 36.34 -30.65 6.77
C THR A 126 35.28 -29.73 7.36
N VAL A 127 34.38 -29.27 6.50
CA VAL A 127 33.26 -28.37 6.87
C VAL A 127 31.99 -28.79 6.14
N THR A 128 30.82 -28.43 6.67
CA THR A 128 29.56 -28.60 5.92
C THR A 128 29.34 -27.41 4.94
N ILE A 129 28.49 -27.61 3.95
CA ILE A 129 28.06 -26.49 3.09
C ILE A 129 27.40 -25.39 3.94
N ARG A 130 26.64 -25.76 4.98
CA ARG A 130 26.08 -24.81 5.97
C ARG A 130 27.18 -23.97 6.62
N ASP A 131 28.27 -24.62 7.09
CA ASP A 131 29.43 -23.94 7.71
C ASP A 131 30.01 -22.89 6.76
N LEU A 132 30.11 -23.21 5.45
CA LEU A 132 30.61 -22.29 4.42
C LEU A 132 29.73 -21.07 4.25
N PHE A 133 28.39 -21.22 4.37
CA PHE A 133 27.46 -20.07 4.38
C PHE A 133 27.72 -19.15 5.56
N TYR A 134 27.92 -19.68 6.77
CA TYR A 134 28.26 -18.84 7.92
C TYR A 134 29.63 -18.18 7.78
N ILE A 135 30.62 -18.90 7.29
CA ILE A 135 31.97 -18.35 7.01
C ILE A 135 31.86 -17.20 6.00
N ALA A 136 31.16 -17.40 4.87
CA ALA A 136 31.07 -16.43 3.79
C ALA A 136 30.21 -15.22 4.13
N PHE A 137 29.09 -15.38 4.84
CA PHE A 137 28.06 -14.34 4.93
C PHE A 137 27.93 -13.73 6.33
N ALA A 138 27.96 -14.50 7.39
CA ALA A 138 28.05 -13.96 8.75
C ALA A 138 29.46 -13.42 9.04
N GLY A 139 30.48 -14.23 8.77
CA GLY A 139 31.89 -13.86 8.94
C GLY A 139 32.43 -12.93 7.85
N CYS A 140 31.74 -12.79 6.75
CA CYS A 140 32.15 -12.00 5.58
C CYS A 140 33.54 -12.41 5.02
N TYR A 141 33.92 -13.71 5.09
CA TYR A 141 35.20 -14.22 4.67
C TYR A 141 35.21 -14.66 3.20
N ASN A 142 36.28 -14.29 2.49
CA ASN A 142 36.39 -14.47 1.03
C ASN A 142 36.62 -15.94 0.64
N ASP A 143 37.38 -16.72 1.45
CA ASP A 143 37.62 -18.14 1.20
C ASP A 143 36.32 -18.96 1.24
N GLY A 144 35.43 -18.72 2.19
CA GLY A 144 34.11 -19.33 2.22
C GLY A 144 33.29 -19.02 0.95
N ALA A 145 33.30 -17.76 0.50
CA ALA A 145 32.58 -17.34 -0.71
C ALA A 145 33.14 -17.99 -1.98
N VAL A 146 34.48 -18.10 -2.12
CA VAL A 146 35.12 -18.75 -3.25
C VAL A 146 34.86 -20.24 -3.28
N VAL A 147 34.93 -20.91 -2.12
CA VAL A 147 34.62 -22.35 -2.03
C VAL A 147 33.17 -22.62 -2.40
N LEU A 148 32.21 -21.82 -1.91
CA LEU A 148 30.80 -21.94 -2.31
C LEU A 148 30.63 -21.73 -3.83
N ALA A 149 31.31 -20.75 -4.43
CA ALA A 149 31.25 -20.49 -5.86
C ALA A 149 31.76 -21.70 -6.67
N LYS A 150 32.88 -22.29 -6.28
CA LYS A 150 33.44 -23.49 -6.94
C LYS A 150 32.54 -24.71 -6.77
N LEU A 151 31.96 -24.92 -5.59
CA LEU A 151 31.00 -26.01 -5.36
C LEU A 151 29.71 -25.85 -6.20
N ALA A 152 29.28 -24.62 -6.43
CA ALA A 152 28.04 -24.33 -7.16
C ALA A 152 28.19 -24.39 -8.68
N ALA A 153 29.38 -24.08 -9.23
CA ALA A 153 29.58 -23.91 -10.67
C ALA A 153 30.86 -24.60 -11.23
N GLY A 154 31.67 -25.25 -10.39
CA GLY A 154 32.95 -25.88 -10.77
C GLY A 154 34.15 -24.94 -10.65
N ASP A 155 33.99 -23.68 -11.06
CA ASP A 155 35.02 -22.64 -10.97
C ASP A 155 34.41 -21.24 -10.77
N THR A 156 35.24 -20.26 -10.46
CA THR A 156 34.80 -18.88 -10.19
C THR A 156 34.35 -18.13 -11.44
N GLU A 157 34.83 -18.41 -12.62
CA GLU A 157 34.46 -17.75 -13.88
C GLU A 157 33.04 -18.17 -14.29
N SER A 158 32.77 -19.47 -14.26
CA SER A 158 31.45 -20.05 -14.48
C SER A 158 30.44 -19.48 -13.47
N PHE A 159 30.85 -19.34 -12.21
CA PHE A 159 30.01 -18.77 -11.16
C PHE A 159 29.68 -17.27 -11.42
N VAL A 160 30.65 -16.48 -11.84
CA VAL A 160 30.44 -15.07 -12.22
C VAL A 160 29.47 -14.97 -13.40
N THR A 161 29.52 -15.91 -14.35
CA THR A 161 28.52 -15.97 -15.43
C THR A 161 27.10 -16.17 -14.88
N LEU A 162 26.92 -17.07 -13.91
CA LEU A 162 25.63 -17.25 -13.20
C LEU A 162 25.20 -15.98 -12.43
N MET A 163 26.14 -15.31 -11.74
CA MET A 163 25.84 -14.05 -11.04
C MET A 163 25.29 -13.00 -12.01
N ASN A 164 25.93 -12.80 -13.16
CA ASN A 164 25.47 -11.81 -14.15
C ASN A 164 24.19 -12.24 -14.88
N ALA A 165 23.91 -13.52 -15.04
CA ALA A 165 22.62 -14.01 -15.51
C ALA A 165 21.50 -13.65 -14.50
N LYS A 166 21.77 -13.83 -13.20
CA LYS A 166 20.83 -13.47 -12.12
C LYS A 166 20.57 -11.97 -12.04
N THR A 167 21.55 -11.08 -12.37
CA THR A 167 21.27 -9.64 -12.45
C THR A 167 20.21 -9.33 -13.50
N THR A 168 20.24 -10.01 -14.64
CA THR A 168 19.23 -9.84 -15.70
C THR A 168 17.86 -10.32 -15.24
N GLU A 169 17.81 -11.48 -14.58
CA GLU A 169 16.56 -12.06 -14.03
C GLU A 169 15.89 -11.10 -13.01
N LEU A 170 16.68 -10.47 -12.15
CA LEU A 170 16.19 -9.53 -11.13
C LEU A 170 15.98 -8.10 -11.65
N GLY A 171 16.25 -7.83 -12.93
CA GLY A 171 16.15 -6.48 -13.48
C GLY A 171 17.18 -5.50 -12.90
N MET A 172 18.37 -5.99 -12.51
CA MET A 172 19.49 -5.19 -11.99
C MET A 172 20.34 -4.67 -13.17
N THR A 173 19.77 -3.74 -13.93
CA THR A 173 20.30 -3.30 -15.23
C THR A 173 21.62 -2.51 -15.12
N ASN A 174 21.91 -1.95 -13.96
CA ASN A 174 23.09 -1.15 -13.69
C ASN A 174 24.19 -1.92 -12.93
N THR A 175 24.05 -3.25 -12.82
CA THR A 175 24.96 -4.09 -12.04
C THR A 175 25.75 -5.04 -12.93
N ARG A 176 27.05 -5.14 -12.64
CA ARG A 176 27.96 -6.12 -13.22
C ARG A 176 28.93 -6.63 -12.17
N TYR A 177 29.08 -7.93 -12.08
CA TYR A 177 29.99 -8.64 -11.20
C TYR A 177 31.15 -9.25 -11.98
N THR A 178 32.35 -9.29 -11.36
CA THR A 178 33.59 -9.87 -11.95
C THR A 178 34.23 -10.93 -11.04
N ASN A 179 33.84 -11.00 -9.77
CA ASN A 179 34.28 -12.00 -8.82
C ASN A 179 33.21 -12.23 -7.73
N PRO A 180 33.26 -13.36 -6.99
CA PRO A 180 32.25 -13.68 -5.98
C PRO A 180 32.49 -13.05 -4.60
N THR A 181 33.57 -12.29 -4.42
CA THR A 181 34.01 -11.81 -3.09
C THR A 181 33.79 -10.33 -2.86
N GLY A 182 33.74 -9.53 -3.95
CA GLY A 182 33.72 -8.08 -3.91
C GLY A 182 35.11 -7.43 -3.75
N MET A 183 36.18 -8.17 -4.00
CA MET A 183 37.48 -7.57 -4.17
C MET A 183 37.43 -6.58 -5.35
N HIS A 184 38.10 -5.44 -5.20
CA HIS A 184 38.02 -4.36 -6.16
C HIS A 184 38.39 -4.79 -7.59
N ASP A 185 37.53 -4.39 -8.53
CA ASP A 185 37.74 -4.52 -9.96
C ASP A 185 37.07 -3.33 -10.67
N ARG A 186 37.78 -2.66 -11.56
CA ARG A 186 37.30 -1.46 -12.27
C ARG A 186 36.04 -1.70 -13.13
N LEU A 187 35.80 -2.94 -13.54
CA LEU A 187 34.64 -3.31 -14.35
C LEU A 187 33.40 -3.67 -13.49
N MET A 188 33.62 -3.83 -12.21
CA MET A 188 32.53 -4.15 -11.25
C MET A 188 31.77 -2.88 -10.85
N ARG A 189 30.47 -2.92 -10.91
CA ARG A 189 29.60 -1.80 -10.53
C ARG A 189 28.24 -2.28 -10.08
N THR A 190 27.56 -1.44 -9.32
CA THR A 190 26.16 -1.63 -8.90
C THR A 190 25.52 -0.28 -8.56
N THR A 191 24.24 -0.30 -8.14
CA THR A 191 23.53 0.86 -7.58
C THR A 191 22.82 0.46 -6.30
N ALA A 192 22.46 1.42 -5.44
CA ALA A 192 21.71 1.13 -4.21
C ALA A 192 20.32 0.52 -4.52
N ALA A 193 19.66 0.97 -5.59
CA ALA A 193 18.40 0.42 -6.05
C ALA A 193 18.52 -1.04 -6.51
N ASP A 194 19.57 -1.40 -7.25
CA ASP A 194 19.79 -2.78 -7.67
C ASP A 194 20.13 -3.69 -6.48
N VAL A 195 20.95 -3.23 -5.53
CA VAL A 195 21.24 -3.98 -4.30
C VAL A 195 19.96 -4.20 -3.49
N ALA A 196 19.03 -3.24 -3.47
CA ALA A 196 17.74 -3.40 -2.78
C ALA A 196 16.86 -4.50 -3.42
N LYS A 197 16.85 -4.61 -4.76
CA LYS A 197 16.15 -5.71 -5.46
C LYS A 197 16.73 -7.07 -5.04
N LEU A 198 18.05 -7.18 -4.98
CA LEU A 198 18.75 -8.38 -4.55
C LEU A 198 18.46 -8.71 -3.07
N ALA A 199 18.49 -7.71 -2.21
CA ALA A 199 18.17 -7.86 -0.79
C ALA A 199 16.70 -8.31 -0.58
N LEU A 200 15.76 -7.77 -1.36
CA LEU A 200 14.36 -8.19 -1.37
C LEU A 200 14.22 -9.68 -1.74
N GLU A 201 14.95 -10.15 -2.75
CA GLU A 201 14.92 -11.57 -3.11
C GLU A 201 15.47 -12.45 -2.00
N LEU A 202 16.63 -12.08 -1.44
CA LEU A 202 17.27 -12.82 -0.35
C LEU A 202 16.47 -12.81 0.95
N SER A 203 15.69 -11.77 1.22
CA SER A 203 14.83 -11.68 2.42
C SER A 203 13.76 -12.78 2.47
N LYS A 204 13.43 -13.40 1.34
CA LYS A 204 12.49 -14.53 1.24
C LYS A 204 13.11 -15.86 1.68
N SER A 205 14.43 -15.92 1.86
CA SER A 205 15.14 -17.12 2.30
C SER A 205 15.34 -17.10 3.82
N ASP A 206 14.53 -17.88 4.55
CA ASP A 206 14.68 -18.04 6.00
C ASP A 206 16.08 -18.48 6.41
N PHE A 207 16.70 -19.38 5.62
CA PHE A 207 18.05 -19.85 5.89
C PHE A 207 19.09 -18.72 5.74
N PHE A 208 19.01 -17.89 4.69
CA PHE A 208 19.92 -16.77 4.54
C PHE A 208 19.75 -15.75 5.66
N MET A 209 18.51 -15.43 5.99
CA MET A 209 18.20 -14.50 7.08
C MET A 209 18.67 -15.04 8.44
N LEU A 210 18.55 -16.35 8.69
CA LEU A 210 19.12 -17.00 9.87
C LEU A 210 20.65 -16.83 9.93
N VAL A 211 21.36 -17.24 8.87
CA VAL A 211 22.83 -17.16 8.78
C VAL A 211 23.34 -15.75 9.03
N THR A 212 22.72 -14.74 8.43
CA THR A 212 23.20 -13.36 8.51
C THR A 212 22.72 -12.60 9.75
N SER A 213 21.76 -13.15 10.49
CA SER A 213 21.26 -12.55 11.75
C SER A 213 21.84 -13.14 13.01
N GLU A 214 22.41 -14.35 12.93
CA GLU A 214 22.96 -15.03 14.09
C GLU A 214 24.27 -14.40 14.54
N PRO A 215 24.41 -13.96 15.82
CA PRO A 215 25.61 -13.25 16.29
C PRO A 215 26.88 -14.09 16.27
N LYS A 216 26.75 -15.40 16.49
CA LYS A 216 27.87 -16.32 16.59
C LYS A 216 27.42 -17.74 16.24
N TYR A 217 28.18 -18.43 15.42
CA TYR A 217 27.92 -19.80 14.98
C TYR A 217 29.12 -20.67 15.23
N THR A 218 28.91 -21.92 15.71
CA THR A 218 29.96 -22.95 15.88
C THR A 218 29.87 -23.95 14.74
N LEU A 219 30.99 -24.15 14.03
CA LEU A 219 31.03 -25.06 12.88
C LEU A 219 30.63 -26.50 13.29
N GLU A 220 29.75 -27.11 12.50
CA GLU A 220 29.20 -28.44 12.72
C GLU A 220 30.06 -29.52 12.07
N GLY A 221 30.67 -29.23 10.93
CA GLY A 221 31.47 -30.19 10.15
C GLY A 221 32.89 -30.41 10.66
N SER A 222 33.43 -29.47 11.43
CA SER A 222 34.80 -29.51 11.94
C SER A 222 34.93 -30.28 13.25
N GLU A 223 35.93 -31.15 13.35
CA GLU A 223 36.30 -31.79 14.62
C GLU A 223 36.78 -30.79 15.67
N LYS A 224 37.42 -29.74 15.23
CA LYS A 224 37.77 -28.58 16.05
C LYS A 224 36.57 -27.63 16.11
N LYS A 225 36.03 -27.37 17.29
CA LYS A 225 34.89 -26.47 17.48
C LYS A 225 35.28 -25.01 17.25
N TYR A 226 35.52 -24.65 15.98
CA TYR A 226 35.75 -23.27 15.54
C TYR A 226 34.46 -22.49 15.52
N THR A 227 34.54 -21.21 15.80
CA THR A 227 33.38 -20.29 15.77
C THR A 227 33.54 -19.19 14.76
N VAL A 228 32.43 -18.81 14.12
CA VAL A 228 32.32 -17.65 13.28
C VAL A 228 31.52 -16.59 14.03
N SER A 229 32.08 -15.40 14.22
CA SER A 229 31.37 -14.24 14.74
C SER A 229 30.81 -13.41 13.59
N ASN A 230 29.57 -12.95 13.74
CA ASN A 230 28.97 -12.06 12.76
C ASN A 230 29.66 -10.70 12.79
N ARG A 231 30.13 -10.25 11.62
CA ARG A 231 30.85 -8.97 11.48
C ARG A 231 29.94 -7.78 11.29
N ASN A 232 28.65 -7.99 11.04
CA ASN A 232 27.68 -6.91 10.97
C ASN A 232 27.29 -6.48 12.40
N GLU A 233 27.79 -5.36 12.86
CA GLU A 233 27.56 -4.86 14.22
C GLU A 233 26.14 -4.36 14.46
N LEU A 234 25.29 -4.18 13.43
CA LEU A 234 23.86 -3.92 13.63
C LEU A 234 23.15 -5.09 14.31
N VAL A 235 23.56 -6.32 14.01
CA VAL A 235 22.90 -7.54 14.51
C VAL A 235 23.68 -8.24 15.62
N SER A 236 24.92 -7.87 15.86
CA SER A 236 25.83 -8.52 16.80
C SER A 236 26.39 -7.56 17.84
N LYS A 237 26.35 -7.99 19.12
CA LYS A 237 27.03 -7.31 20.24
C LYS A 237 28.40 -7.91 20.53
N VAL A 238 28.89 -8.82 19.69
CA VAL A 238 30.10 -9.61 19.97
C VAL A 238 31.36 -8.73 20.02
N SER A 239 31.46 -7.69 19.17
CA SER A 239 32.59 -6.78 19.19
C SER A 239 32.44 -5.69 20.26
N SER A 240 31.65 -4.67 20.00
CA SER A 240 31.47 -3.53 20.92
C SER A 240 30.02 -3.32 21.34
N GLY A 241 29.08 -3.77 20.52
CA GLY A 241 27.67 -3.43 20.63
C GLY A 241 27.34 -1.96 20.33
N LYS A 242 28.32 -1.17 19.90
CA LYS A 242 28.19 0.29 19.61
C LYS A 242 27.06 0.56 18.62
N TYR A 243 26.95 -0.27 17.57
CA TYR A 243 25.97 -0.09 16.48
C TYR A 243 24.77 -1.04 16.56
N TYR A 244 24.67 -1.85 17.61
CA TYR A 244 23.59 -2.82 17.72
C TYR A 244 22.20 -2.16 17.65
N ASN A 245 21.37 -2.66 16.73
CA ASN A 245 19.99 -2.23 16.59
C ASN A 245 19.07 -3.45 16.57
N SER A 246 18.23 -3.59 17.58
CA SER A 246 17.34 -4.75 17.76
C SER A 246 16.28 -4.90 16.65
N LEU A 247 16.04 -3.85 15.86
CA LEU A 247 15.14 -3.88 14.72
C LEU A 247 15.78 -4.52 13.47
N CYS A 248 17.13 -4.50 13.40
CA CYS A 248 17.88 -4.95 12.23
C CYS A 248 18.14 -6.45 12.23
N ARG A 249 18.10 -7.04 11.04
CA ARG A 249 18.35 -8.46 10.75
C ARG A 249 19.23 -8.58 9.52
N GLY A 250 20.39 -9.24 9.65
CA GLY A 250 21.33 -9.41 8.53
C GLY A 250 21.68 -8.07 7.90
N MET A 251 22.02 -7.96 6.67
CA MET A 251 22.30 -9.00 5.67
C MET A 251 23.81 -9.01 5.35
N ASN A 252 24.40 -7.80 5.15
CA ASN A 252 25.79 -7.68 4.75
C ASN A 252 26.41 -6.35 5.17
N LEU A 253 27.70 -6.38 5.49
CA LEU A 253 28.59 -5.22 5.60
C LEU A 253 29.81 -5.48 4.73
N GLY A 254 30.25 -4.46 3.99
CA GLY A 254 31.48 -4.51 3.21
C GLY A 254 32.25 -3.21 3.27
N MET A 255 33.54 -3.29 2.98
CA MET A 255 34.41 -2.12 2.84
C MET A 255 35.57 -2.44 1.90
N THR A 256 35.83 -1.54 0.98
CA THR A 256 37.11 -1.40 0.28
C THR A 256 37.48 0.09 0.26
N GLU A 257 38.74 0.40 0.01
CA GLU A 257 39.21 1.80 -0.05
C GLU A 257 38.45 2.60 -1.10
N GLU A 258 38.18 1.98 -2.25
CA GLU A 258 37.52 2.63 -3.38
C GLU A 258 35.99 2.73 -3.25
N ALA A 259 35.37 1.80 -2.54
CA ALA A 259 33.91 1.76 -2.39
C ALA A 259 33.41 2.45 -1.12
N GLY A 260 34.27 2.65 -0.13
CA GLY A 260 33.82 3.01 1.23
C GLY A 260 33.05 1.85 1.89
N TYR A 261 32.32 2.17 2.93
CA TYR A 261 31.47 1.20 3.63
C TYR A 261 30.15 0.98 2.88
N SER A 262 29.81 -0.28 2.61
CA SER A 262 28.52 -0.70 2.08
C SER A 262 27.78 -1.51 3.11
N LEU A 263 26.53 -1.17 3.41
CA LEU A 263 25.68 -1.83 4.41
C LEU A 263 24.32 -2.15 3.80
N THR A 264 23.89 -3.39 3.95
CA THR A 264 22.53 -3.81 3.60
C THR A 264 21.91 -4.52 4.79
N THR A 265 20.72 -4.11 5.21
CA THR A 265 19.99 -4.73 6.33
C THR A 265 18.48 -4.74 6.06
N LEU A 266 17.80 -5.75 6.62
CA LEU A 266 16.37 -5.76 6.81
C LEU A 266 16.08 -5.29 8.23
N ALA A 267 15.20 -4.31 8.39
CA ALA A 267 14.68 -3.91 9.70
C ALA A 267 13.20 -4.26 9.78
N ALA A 268 12.74 -4.80 10.92
CA ALA A 268 11.34 -5.19 11.07
C ALA A 268 10.81 -4.85 12.46
N LYS A 269 9.57 -4.32 12.49
CA LYS A 269 8.84 -3.98 13.71
C LYS A 269 7.33 -4.00 13.43
N ASP A 270 6.56 -4.63 14.30
CA ASP A 270 5.07 -4.59 14.30
C ASP A 270 4.44 -4.90 12.94
N GLY A 271 4.99 -5.86 12.19
CA GLY A 271 4.48 -6.28 10.88
C GLY A 271 4.88 -5.38 9.71
N THR A 272 5.66 -4.34 9.95
CA THR A 272 6.25 -3.48 8.91
C THR A 272 7.73 -3.78 8.79
N SER A 273 8.26 -3.83 7.56
CA SER A 273 9.69 -4.01 7.35
C SER A 273 10.29 -2.98 6.37
N TYR A 274 11.60 -2.83 6.46
CA TYR A 274 12.38 -1.98 5.57
C TYR A 274 13.64 -2.69 5.11
N ILE A 275 13.90 -2.64 3.81
CA ILE A 275 15.23 -2.91 3.26
C ILE A 275 15.98 -1.58 3.20
N CYS A 276 17.10 -1.52 3.92
CA CYS A 276 17.97 -0.37 3.98
C CYS A 276 19.30 -0.71 3.30
N VAL A 277 19.67 0.07 2.29
CA VAL A 277 20.94 -0.02 1.56
C VAL A 277 21.68 1.31 1.68
N ILE A 278 22.90 1.25 2.22
CA ILE A 278 23.84 2.37 2.28
C ILE A 278 25.06 2.00 1.45
N MET A 279 25.46 2.86 0.52
CA MET A 279 26.66 2.70 -0.32
C MET A 279 27.58 3.90 -0.12
N GLY A 280 28.88 3.66 -0.09
CA GLY A 280 29.88 4.73 0.04
C GLY A 280 29.87 5.44 1.38
N GLY A 281 29.54 4.72 2.46
CA GLY A 281 29.67 5.23 3.83
C GLY A 281 31.13 5.48 4.17
N ARG A 282 31.36 6.35 5.17
CA ARG A 282 32.71 6.83 5.55
C ARG A 282 32.98 6.56 7.03
N GLU A 283 34.24 6.47 7.39
CA GLU A 283 34.66 6.60 8.76
C GLU A 283 34.80 8.09 9.08
N LEU A 284 34.10 8.54 10.13
CA LEU A 284 34.10 9.93 10.56
C LEU A 284 35.29 10.20 11.46
N GLU A 285 35.57 11.48 11.76
CA GLU A 285 36.73 11.92 12.57
C GLU A 285 36.75 11.30 13.98
N ASP A 286 35.59 10.95 14.52
CA ASP A 286 35.45 10.31 15.84
C ASP A 286 35.56 8.77 15.77
N GLY A 287 35.93 8.19 14.62
CA GLY A 287 35.99 6.76 14.38
C GLY A 287 34.62 6.10 14.22
N THR A 288 33.55 6.88 14.03
CA THR A 288 32.22 6.36 13.76
C THR A 288 32.07 5.98 12.28
N ILE A 289 31.53 4.78 12.02
CA ILE A 289 31.22 4.34 10.66
C ILE A 289 29.83 4.84 10.28
N SER A 290 29.78 5.79 9.35
CA SER A 290 28.54 6.47 8.94
C SER A 290 27.48 5.53 8.37
N ALA A 291 27.87 4.43 7.73
CA ALA A 291 26.91 3.46 7.20
C ALA A 291 25.98 2.90 8.29
N TYR A 292 26.51 2.65 9.50
CA TYR A 292 25.71 2.16 10.62
C TYR A 292 24.81 3.24 11.23
N THR A 293 25.35 4.44 11.43
CA THR A 293 24.57 5.54 12.04
C THR A 293 23.48 6.01 11.09
N THR A 294 23.80 6.23 9.81
CA THR A 294 22.80 6.59 8.80
C THR A 294 21.69 5.55 8.72
N ALA A 295 22.03 4.24 8.67
CA ALA A 295 21.02 3.19 8.64
C ALA A 295 20.12 3.22 9.89
N THR A 296 20.69 3.36 11.08
CA THR A 296 19.95 3.42 12.34
C THR A 296 19.01 4.62 12.38
N ASP A 297 19.49 5.81 11.97
CA ASP A 297 18.72 7.04 11.97
C ASP A 297 17.55 7.01 11.02
N ILE A 298 17.77 6.59 9.74
CA ILE A 298 16.69 6.54 8.74
C ILE A 298 15.68 5.44 9.03
N ILE A 299 16.10 4.28 9.52
CA ILE A 299 15.21 3.21 9.94
C ILE A 299 14.33 3.67 11.12
N GLY A 300 14.95 4.25 12.14
CA GLY A 300 14.24 4.79 13.30
C GLY A 300 13.26 5.89 12.91
N TRP A 301 13.69 6.81 12.05
CA TRP A 301 12.84 7.86 11.50
C TRP A 301 11.66 7.27 10.70
N ALA A 302 11.89 6.29 9.84
CA ALA A 302 10.83 5.69 9.03
C ALA A 302 9.76 5.01 9.90
N PHE A 303 10.15 4.25 10.93
CA PHE A 303 9.21 3.63 11.86
C PHE A 303 8.40 4.63 12.69
N ARG A 304 8.88 5.88 12.88
CA ARG A 304 8.13 6.93 13.55
C ARG A 304 7.21 7.72 12.61
N ASN A 305 7.64 7.88 11.36
CA ASN A 305 7.02 8.83 10.43
C ASN A 305 6.20 8.18 9.31
N TYR A 306 6.18 6.84 9.20
CA TYR A 306 5.41 6.11 8.20
C TYR A 306 4.62 4.97 8.84
N GLY A 307 3.47 4.66 8.27
CA GLY A 307 2.64 3.53 8.71
C GLY A 307 1.42 3.31 7.85
N TYR A 308 0.74 2.17 8.07
CA TYR A 308 -0.56 1.93 7.46
C TYR A 308 -1.62 2.78 8.16
N ARG A 309 -2.34 3.57 7.37
CA ARG A 309 -3.44 4.41 7.83
C ARG A 309 -4.69 4.09 7.05
N GLU A 310 -5.82 3.98 7.75
CA GLU A 310 -7.13 3.91 7.09
C GLU A 310 -7.40 5.28 6.45
N VAL A 311 -7.36 5.31 5.10
CA VAL A 311 -7.59 6.53 4.31
C VAL A 311 -9.04 6.64 3.85
N LEU A 312 -9.78 5.53 3.84
CA LEU A 312 -11.19 5.47 3.48
C LEU A 312 -11.88 4.39 4.32
N SER A 313 -12.94 4.76 5.05
CA SER A 313 -13.72 3.81 5.82
C SER A 313 -15.00 3.41 5.08
N ALA A 314 -15.35 2.13 5.14
CA ALA A 314 -16.61 1.61 4.61
C ALA A 314 -17.87 2.23 5.29
N SER A 315 -17.68 2.89 6.44
CA SER A 315 -18.77 3.59 7.15
C SER A 315 -18.91 5.06 6.76
N THR A 316 -17.94 5.62 6.03
CA THR A 316 -17.94 7.04 5.64
C THR A 316 -19.06 7.33 4.65
N LEU A 317 -19.93 8.29 5.00
CA LEU A 317 -20.96 8.78 4.10
C LEU A 317 -20.32 9.68 3.06
N ILE A 318 -20.46 9.32 1.77
CA ILE A 318 -19.80 10.05 0.68
C ILE A 318 -20.77 11.04 0.03
N CYS A 319 -21.92 10.57 -0.40
CA CYS A 319 -22.95 11.38 -1.06
C CYS A 319 -24.32 10.69 -0.98
N GLU A 320 -25.33 11.38 -1.45
CA GLU A 320 -26.68 10.84 -1.61
C GLU A 320 -27.01 10.63 -3.08
N LEU A 321 -27.83 9.61 -3.34
CA LEU A 321 -28.38 9.34 -4.66
C LEU A 321 -29.90 9.38 -4.60
N PRO A 322 -30.59 10.13 -5.48
CA PRO A 322 -32.05 10.16 -5.53
C PRO A 322 -32.66 8.77 -5.71
N VAL A 323 -33.78 8.54 -5.04
CA VAL A 323 -34.55 7.31 -5.14
C VAL A 323 -35.93 7.62 -5.74
N THR A 324 -36.33 6.80 -6.72
CA THR A 324 -37.67 6.85 -7.31
C THR A 324 -38.52 5.67 -6.87
N LEU A 325 -39.85 5.81 -6.96
CA LEU A 325 -40.85 4.80 -6.58
C LEU A 325 -40.82 4.38 -5.10
N SER A 326 -40.29 5.22 -4.22
CA SER A 326 -40.39 5.07 -2.76
C SER A 326 -41.23 6.19 -2.16
N SER A 327 -42.03 5.88 -1.16
CA SER A 327 -42.77 6.86 -0.32
C SER A 327 -42.07 7.16 0.99
N ASP A 328 -41.05 6.37 1.36
CA ASP A 328 -40.43 6.40 2.67
C ASP A 328 -39.18 7.31 2.68
N VAL A 329 -38.48 7.33 1.55
CA VAL A 329 -37.23 8.12 1.39
C VAL A 329 -37.14 8.68 -0.05
N ASP A 330 -36.56 9.88 -0.17
CA ASP A 330 -36.31 10.55 -1.45
C ASP A 330 -34.87 10.32 -1.95
N SER A 331 -33.96 9.88 -1.06
CA SER A 331 -32.56 9.60 -1.38
C SER A 331 -32.03 8.42 -0.57
N VAL A 332 -30.93 7.81 -1.03
CA VAL A 332 -30.15 6.79 -0.33
C VAL A 332 -28.72 7.24 -0.17
N LEU A 333 -28.17 7.01 1.03
CA LEU A 333 -26.77 7.29 1.33
C LEU A 333 -25.86 6.26 0.67
N LEU A 334 -24.79 6.74 0.03
CA LEU A 334 -23.75 5.91 -0.55
C LEU A 334 -22.51 5.88 0.35
N VAL A 335 -21.96 4.69 0.51
CA VAL A 335 -20.76 4.39 1.28
C VAL A 335 -19.77 3.62 0.42
N PRO A 336 -18.46 3.65 0.75
CA PRO A 336 -17.48 2.77 0.11
C PRO A 336 -17.82 1.30 0.37
N ALA A 337 -17.63 0.44 -0.63
CA ALA A 337 -17.88 -1.00 -0.49
C ALA A 337 -16.94 -1.70 0.51
N ALA A 338 -15.77 -1.11 0.79
CA ALA A 338 -14.79 -1.60 1.75
C ALA A 338 -13.95 -0.43 2.31
N SER A 339 -13.41 -0.62 3.52
CA SER A 339 -12.35 0.24 4.06
C SER A 339 -11.05 0.02 3.29
N TYR A 340 -10.25 1.08 3.20
CA TYR A 340 -8.97 1.03 2.52
C TYR A 340 -7.88 1.70 3.35
N SER A 341 -6.83 0.92 3.64
CA SER A 341 -5.63 1.40 4.34
C SER A 341 -4.46 1.46 3.36
N TYR A 342 -3.66 2.51 3.46
CA TYR A 342 -2.48 2.69 2.65
C TYR A 342 -1.28 3.08 3.50
N TYR A 343 -0.09 2.70 3.04
CA TYR A 343 1.16 3.02 3.70
C TYR A 343 1.60 4.44 3.34
N LEU A 344 1.52 5.36 4.29
CA LEU A 344 1.72 6.80 4.08
C LEU A 344 2.50 7.42 5.23
N PRO A 345 3.05 8.63 5.06
CA PRO A 345 3.52 9.45 6.18
C PRO A 345 2.43 9.62 7.23
N THR A 346 2.81 9.54 8.50
CA THR A 346 1.90 9.78 9.64
C THR A 346 1.37 11.21 9.66
N SER A 347 2.10 12.14 9.05
CA SER A 347 1.73 13.55 8.89
C SER A 347 0.78 13.83 7.72
N ALA A 348 0.51 12.84 6.83
CA ALA A 348 -0.39 13.05 5.70
C ALA A 348 -1.81 13.42 6.15
N GLU A 349 -2.37 14.51 5.65
CA GLU A 349 -3.68 15.03 6.05
C GLU A 349 -4.74 14.76 4.98
N VAL A 350 -5.95 14.43 5.45
CA VAL A 350 -7.13 14.31 4.57
C VAL A 350 -7.61 15.72 4.20
N GLY A 351 -7.76 15.96 2.91
CA GLY A 351 -8.18 17.25 2.36
C GLY A 351 -7.06 18.03 1.69
N SER A 352 -5.81 17.95 2.19
CA SER A 352 -4.62 18.52 1.56
C SER A 352 -3.86 17.49 0.73
N ASP A 353 -3.33 16.47 1.42
CA ASP A 353 -2.47 15.47 0.80
C ASP A 353 -3.27 14.29 0.25
N ILE A 354 -4.30 13.85 1.00
CA ILE A 354 -5.21 12.79 0.61
C ILE A 354 -6.52 13.42 0.12
N THR A 355 -6.81 13.25 -1.15
CA THR A 355 -7.99 13.81 -1.81
C THR A 355 -8.87 12.72 -2.42
N PHE A 356 -10.17 13.03 -2.53
CA PHE A 356 -11.16 12.10 -3.05
C PHE A 356 -11.85 12.68 -4.29
N THR A 357 -12.11 11.81 -5.25
CA THR A 357 -12.91 12.17 -6.44
C THR A 357 -14.01 11.14 -6.61
N THR A 358 -15.27 11.57 -6.55
CA THR A 358 -16.45 10.71 -6.71
C THR A 358 -16.96 10.77 -8.15
N LYS A 359 -17.30 9.61 -8.70
CA LYS A 359 -17.97 9.48 -10.01
C LYS A 359 -19.16 8.55 -9.86
N LEU A 360 -20.37 9.08 -9.97
CA LEU A 360 -21.59 8.30 -10.03
C LEU A 360 -21.79 7.73 -11.43
N THR A 361 -22.33 6.51 -11.50
CA THR A 361 -22.70 5.81 -12.74
C THR A 361 -24.21 5.84 -12.99
N LEU A 362 -24.98 6.28 -11.99
CA LEU A 362 -26.43 6.40 -12.00
C LEU A 362 -26.82 7.79 -11.50
N ASP A 363 -27.86 8.38 -12.11
CA ASP A 363 -28.42 9.66 -11.64
C ASP A 363 -29.50 9.45 -10.55
N SER A 364 -30.13 8.28 -10.52
CA SER A 364 -31.11 7.88 -9.52
C SER A 364 -31.22 6.35 -9.43
N LEU A 365 -31.81 5.85 -8.37
CA LEU A 365 -32.09 4.43 -8.17
C LEU A 365 -33.60 4.20 -8.03
N GLU A 366 -34.13 3.20 -8.74
CA GLU A 366 -35.54 2.82 -8.66
C GLU A 366 -35.75 1.75 -7.58
N ALA A 367 -36.66 2.01 -6.63
CA ALA A 367 -37.06 1.02 -5.63
C ALA A 367 -37.93 -0.11 -6.26
N PRO A 368 -37.83 -1.39 -5.81
CA PRO A 368 -37.13 -1.83 -4.61
C PRO A 368 -35.68 -2.24 -4.90
N PHE A 369 -34.78 -2.00 -3.94
CA PHE A 369 -33.41 -2.52 -3.97
C PHE A 369 -32.92 -2.85 -2.56
N THR A 370 -31.91 -3.71 -2.46
CA THR A 370 -31.24 -4.06 -1.20
C THR A 370 -30.04 -3.16 -0.95
N ALA A 371 -29.49 -3.19 0.27
CA ALA A 371 -28.19 -2.61 0.54
C ALA A 371 -27.10 -3.26 -0.32
N GLY A 372 -26.04 -2.50 -0.66
CA GLY A 372 -24.90 -3.01 -1.42
C GLY A 372 -25.02 -2.87 -2.95
N VAL A 373 -26.04 -2.18 -3.47
CA VAL A 373 -26.12 -1.88 -4.92
C VAL A 373 -25.06 -0.87 -5.28
N GLN A 374 -24.22 -1.21 -6.27
CA GLN A 374 -23.17 -0.31 -6.75
C GLN A 374 -23.78 0.83 -7.59
N CYS A 375 -23.45 2.07 -7.21
CA CYS A 375 -23.98 3.28 -7.85
C CYS A 375 -22.87 4.20 -8.40
N GLY A 376 -21.60 3.87 -8.17
CA GLY A 376 -20.49 4.69 -8.61
C GLY A 376 -19.16 4.21 -8.06
N PHE A 377 -18.19 5.12 -8.08
CA PHE A 377 -16.83 4.89 -7.58
C PHE A 377 -16.32 6.12 -6.86
N ILE A 378 -15.46 5.88 -5.86
CA ILE A 378 -14.62 6.90 -5.22
C ILE A 378 -13.16 6.58 -5.50
N THR A 379 -12.43 7.55 -6.05
CA THR A 379 -10.99 7.47 -6.29
C THR A 379 -10.27 8.20 -5.19
N VAL A 380 -9.36 7.51 -4.52
CA VAL A 380 -8.46 8.04 -3.48
C VAL A 380 -7.15 8.43 -4.12
N LYS A 381 -6.68 9.64 -3.84
CA LYS A 381 -5.40 10.16 -4.35
C LYS A 381 -4.53 10.63 -3.19
N TYR A 382 -3.23 10.46 -3.33
CA TYR A 382 -2.21 11.04 -2.45
C TYR A 382 -1.28 11.92 -3.29
N ASN A 383 -1.14 13.20 -2.91
CA ASN A 383 -0.38 14.21 -3.67
C ASN A 383 -0.71 14.23 -5.18
N GLY A 384 -1.99 13.99 -5.51
CA GLY A 384 -2.48 13.97 -6.89
C GLY A 384 -2.36 12.61 -7.61
N GLU A 385 -1.57 11.67 -7.10
CA GLU A 385 -1.45 10.32 -7.65
C GLU A 385 -2.56 9.40 -7.14
N VAL A 386 -3.10 8.56 -8.04
CA VAL A 386 -4.18 7.63 -7.71
C VAL A 386 -3.64 6.46 -6.89
N LEU A 387 -4.13 6.32 -5.66
CA LEU A 387 -3.83 5.16 -4.81
C LEU A 387 -4.75 3.99 -5.15
N THR A 388 -6.06 4.25 -5.24
CA THR A 388 -7.07 3.23 -5.51
C THR A 388 -8.38 3.83 -5.97
N THR A 389 -9.26 2.98 -6.52
CA THR A 389 -10.65 3.30 -6.83
C THR A 389 -11.55 2.23 -6.22
N VAL A 390 -12.46 2.65 -5.36
CA VAL A 390 -13.34 1.79 -4.57
C VAL A 390 -14.79 1.98 -5.06
N PRO A 391 -15.59 0.91 -5.24
CA PRO A 391 -17.01 1.03 -5.56
C PRO A 391 -17.76 1.77 -4.46
N LEU A 392 -18.72 2.63 -4.85
CA LEU A 392 -19.71 3.22 -3.97
C LEU A 392 -20.99 2.40 -4.03
N VAL A 393 -21.50 2.02 -2.87
CA VAL A 393 -22.69 1.17 -2.74
C VAL A 393 -23.74 1.80 -1.85
N THR A 394 -25.00 1.40 -2.02
CA THR A 394 -26.10 1.84 -1.14
C THR A 394 -25.89 1.32 0.27
N LYS A 395 -26.00 2.21 1.26
CA LYS A 395 -25.88 1.86 2.69
C LYS A 395 -27.05 1.01 3.18
N THR A 396 -28.25 1.30 2.68
CA THR A 396 -29.50 0.65 3.07
C THR A 396 -30.28 0.20 1.84
N GLY A 397 -31.14 -0.79 2.01
CA GLY A 397 -32.18 -1.12 1.04
C GLY A 397 -33.40 -0.20 1.17
N VAL A 398 -34.17 -0.08 0.10
CA VAL A 398 -35.39 0.72 0.05
C VAL A 398 -36.52 -0.11 -0.55
N ALA A 399 -37.67 -0.08 0.13
CA ALA A 399 -38.88 -0.74 -0.34
C ALA A 399 -39.60 0.10 -1.41
N ARG A 400 -40.28 -0.55 -2.33
CA ARG A 400 -41.09 0.12 -3.35
C ARG A 400 -42.45 0.53 -2.77
N SER A 401 -42.90 1.73 -3.12
CA SER A 401 -44.29 2.15 -2.90
C SER A 401 -45.17 1.61 -4.01
N GLU A 402 -46.10 0.73 -3.65
CA GLU A 402 -47.04 0.15 -4.64
C GLU A 402 -47.92 1.24 -5.30
N LEU A 403 -48.28 2.27 -4.55
CA LEU A 403 -49.07 3.38 -5.09
C LEU A 403 -48.31 4.15 -6.18
N LEU A 404 -47.07 4.56 -5.90
CA LEU A 404 -46.21 5.29 -6.87
C LEU A 404 -45.91 4.43 -8.09
N TYR A 405 -45.68 3.14 -7.89
CA TYR A 405 -45.43 2.20 -8.99
C TYR A 405 -46.66 2.09 -9.91
N GLN A 406 -47.88 1.98 -9.37
CA GLN A 406 -49.09 1.92 -10.18
C GLN A 406 -49.34 3.25 -10.91
N MET A 407 -49.06 4.38 -10.26
CA MET A 407 -49.18 5.69 -10.92
C MET A 407 -48.18 5.83 -12.07
N GLU A 408 -46.93 5.39 -11.91
CA GLU A 408 -45.95 5.46 -12.98
C GLU A 408 -46.33 4.52 -14.14
N ARG A 409 -46.82 3.30 -13.87
CA ARG A 409 -47.36 2.42 -14.89
C ARG A 409 -48.52 3.02 -15.67
N ILE A 410 -49.45 3.71 -15.00
CA ILE A 410 -50.55 4.43 -15.64
C ILE A 410 -50.01 5.54 -16.54
N ARG A 411 -49.02 6.28 -16.05
CA ARG A 411 -48.34 7.34 -16.80
C ARG A 411 -47.66 6.81 -18.04
N GLU A 412 -46.84 5.75 -17.92
CA GLU A 412 -46.17 5.11 -19.03
C GLU A 412 -47.17 4.57 -20.06
N PHE A 413 -48.26 3.91 -19.57
CA PHE A 413 -49.33 3.44 -20.45
C PHE A 413 -49.97 4.60 -21.18
N SER A 414 -50.29 5.70 -20.51
CA SER A 414 -50.88 6.89 -21.11
C SER A 414 -50.02 7.55 -22.19
N GLN A 415 -48.69 7.41 -22.07
CA GLN A 415 -47.72 7.91 -23.05
C GLN A 415 -47.37 6.86 -24.16
N SER A 416 -47.87 5.64 -24.02
CA SER A 416 -47.59 4.58 -24.96
C SER A 416 -48.21 4.87 -26.36
N ARG A 417 -47.49 4.48 -27.40
CA ARG A 417 -48.01 4.61 -28.79
C ARG A 417 -49.36 3.91 -29.01
N VAL A 418 -49.57 2.82 -28.26
CA VAL A 418 -50.84 2.03 -28.33
C VAL A 418 -51.98 2.85 -27.74
N PHE A 419 -51.79 3.47 -26.57
CA PHE A 419 -52.84 4.28 -25.95
C PHE A 419 -53.18 5.50 -26.80
N ILE A 420 -52.16 6.25 -27.29
CA ILE A 420 -52.35 7.41 -28.16
C ILE A 420 -53.07 7.01 -29.45
N ALA A 421 -52.67 5.89 -30.09
CA ALA A 421 -53.32 5.38 -31.28
C ALA A 421 -54.80 4.99 -31.03
N THR A 422 -55.06 4.40 -29.85
CA THR A 422 -56.43 4.01 -29.45
C THR A 422 -57.32 5.25 -29.26
N ILE A 423 -56.82 6.27 -28.58
CA ILE A 423 -57.55 7.54 -28.39
C ILE A 423 -57.81 8.23 -29.73
N VAL A 424 -56.79 8.33 -30.57
CA VAL A 424 -56.92 8.92 -31.91
C VAL A 424 -57.95 8.16 -32.75
N SER A 425 -57.89 6.82 -32.71
CA SER A 425 -58.87 5.98 -33.45
C SER A 425 -60.27 6.17 -32.90
N ALA A 426 -60.48 6.22 -31.59
CA ALA A 426 -61.78 6.48 -30.98
C ALA A 426 -62.35 7.85 -31.39
N VAL A 427 -61.49 8.89 -31.41
CA VAL A 427 -61.90 10.25 -31.89
C VAL A 427 -62.33 10.17 -33.37
N ILE A 428 -61.54 9.54 -34.24
CA ILE A 428 -61.86 9.39 -35.67
C ILE A 428 -63.17 8.65 -35.84
N ILE A 429 -63.41 7.53 -35.17
CA ILE A 429 -64.64 6.76 -35.20
C ILE A 429 -65.82 7.63 -34.77
N THR A 430 -65.68 8.38 -33.70
CA THR A 430 -66.70 9.28 -33.18
C THR A 430 -67.06 10.38 -34.21
N LEU A 431 -66.07 10.98 -34.84
CA LEU A 431 -66.24 11.98 -35.89
C LEU A 431 -66.95 11.41 -37.11
N LEU A 432 -66.52 10.21 -37.55
CA LEU A 432 -67.16 9.50 -38.67
C LEU A 432 -68.63 9.16 -38.37
N TYR A 433 -68.91 8.68 -37.13
CA TYR A 433 -70.27 8.40 -36.70
C TYR A 433 -71.13 9.66 -36.74
N ASN A 434 -70.66 10.80 -36.25
CA ASN A 434 -71.36 12.03 -36.25
C ASN A 434 -71.62 12.56 -37.68
N ILE A 435 -70.65 12.45 -38.59
CA ILE A 435 -70.79 12.80 -40.00
C ILE A 435 -71.85 11.93 -40.66
N ILE A 436 -71.79 10.59 -40.51
CA ILE A 436 -72.77 9.68 -41.04
C ILE A 436 -74.16 9.97 -40.50
N ARG A 437 -74.28 10.25 -39.21
CA ARG A 437 -75.56 10.61 -38.58
C ARG A 437 -76.15 11.93 -39.12
N ALA A 438 -75.29 12.92 -39.35
CA ALA A 438 -75.67 14.21 -39.99
C ALA A 438 -76.17 13.98 -41.41
N PHE A 439 -75.49 13.16 -42.21
CA PHE A 439 -75.82 12.81 -43.56
C PHE A 439 -77.16 12.07 -43.66
N LEU A 440 -77.39 11.09 -42.74
CA LEU A 440 -78.69 10.34 -42.68
C LEU A 440 -79.83 11.27 -42.24
N ARG A 441 -79.58 12.24 -41.39
CA ARG A 441 -80.59 13.27 -41.01
C ARG A 441 -80.92 14.21 -42.15
N ALA A 442 -79.94 14.67 -42.91
CA ALA A 442 -80.08 15.52 -44.07
C ALA A 442 -80.84 14.78 -45.20
N SER A 443 -80.50 13.51 -45.45
CA SER A 443 -81.20 12.61 -46.43
C SER A 443 -82.68 12.37 -46.08
N LYS A 444 -82.98 12.18 -44.75
CA LYS A 444 -84.38 12.08 -44.29
C LYS A 444 -85.17 13.39 -44.44
N LYS A 445 -84.51 14.54 -44.26
CA LYS A 445 -85.13 15.85 -44.46
C LYS A 445 -85.47 16.13 -45.94
N LYS A 446 -84.61 15.63 -46.89
CA LYS A 446 -84.81 15.75 -48.35
C LYS A 446 -85.94 14.85 -48.87
N LYS A 447 -86.13 13.68 -48.21
CA LYS A 447 -87.25 12.82 -48.57
C LYS A 447 -88.63 13.29 -48.06
N ARG A 448 -88.67 14.12 -47.00
CA ARG A 448 -89.92 14.70 -46.49
C ARG A 448 -90.33 16.05 -47.12
N GLY A 449 -89.45 16.65 -47.90
CA GLY A 449 -89.71 17.92 -48.58
C GLY A 449 -89.99 17.77 -50.08
N GLY A 450 -90.18 16.55 -50.61
CA GLY A 450 -90.48 16.30 -52.03
C GLY A 450 -91.91 15.84 -52.30
N ASP A 451 -92.74 15.87 -51.24
CA ASP A 451 -94.23 15.59 -51.44
C ASP A 451 -95.00 16.85 -50.96
N LEU A 452 -94.90 17.91 -51.73
CA LEU A 452 -95.85 19.02 -51.77
C LEU A 452 -95.91 19.63 -53.18
#